data_6763e1a4ffe0f50a20e26eca504ff1a1
#
_entry.id   6763e1a4ffe0f50a20e26eca504ff1a1
#
_cell.length_a   1.000
_cell.length_b   1.000
_cell.length_c   1.000
_cell.angle_alpha   90.00
_cell.angle_beta   90.00
_cell.angle_gamma   90.00
#
_symmetry.space_group_name_H-M   'P 1'
#
loop_
_entity.id
_entity.type
_entity.pdbx_description
1 polymer ?
#
loop_
_entity_poly.entity_id
_entity_poly.type
_entity_poly.pdbx_seq_one_letter_code
_entity_poly.pdbx_strand_id
1 'polypeptide(L)'
;MRLRGSRGEPMITRLRQRLPALLRAVAALPRTVIAPRRSPPRLRFVYLHFGAATRYRVWHQIEQAQIAGLTAEAVALHDAARLYDLSQIDLLILYRLPLAPLTLPLVVAARLRRIPLVFDTDDLVWDEREREYNFLDRHHDPATIASLLRAARATRRLMHLADVLILSTPYLAALASADIRRPTFVSPNVLSREQVALSCAAFKERQRHSSSRQPVIGYFCGHAHVHDEDIATIGAALRAVLEACPEAKLRFYGEVTLPPDLTEAPLNERIEQRPVVDWRDLPRHIAAVDVNIAPLVDNPQRRSKSAVKYLEA
;
A
#
# COMPACT_ATOMS: atom_id res chain seq x y z
N MET A 1 -8.80 -11.93 -28.25
CA MET A 1 -9.95 -12.17 -27.36
C MET A 1 -10.46 -10.82 -26.89
N ARG A 2 -11.64 -10.40 -27.34
CA ARG A 2 -12.15 -9.03 -27.10
C ARG A 2 -12.68 -8.92 -25.67
N LEU A 3 -12.04 -8.11 -24.82
CA LEU A 3 -12.55 -7.74 -23.50
C LEU A 3 -13.79 -6.85 -23.71
N ARG A 4 -14.98 -7.38 -23.39
CA ARG A 4 -16.21 -6.61 -23.30
C ARG A 4 -16.10 -5.66 -22.11
N GLY A 5 -16.06 -4.35 -22.40
CA GLY A 5 -16.17 -3.31 -21.38
C GLY A 5 -17.50 -3.44 -20.65
N SER A 6 -17.46 -3.64 -19.34
CA SER A 6 -18.64 -3.56 -18.48
C SER A 6 -19.11 -2.11 -18.48
N ARG A 7 -20.24 -1.82 -19.09
CA ARG A 7 -20.94 -0.54 -18.95
C ARG A 7 -21.24 -0.33 -17.47
N GLY A 8 -20.60 0.67 -16.87
CA GLY A 8 -20.81 1.00 -15.47
C GLY A 8 -22.29 1.30 -15.22
N GLU A 9 -22.87 0.64 -14.24
CA GLU A 9 -24.23 0.96 -13.79
C GLU A 9 -24.34 2.45 -13.44
N PRO A 10 -25.48 3.11 -13.79
CA PRO A 10 -25.70 4.51 -13.50
C PRO A 10 -25.58 4.78 -11.99
N MET A 11 -24.97 5.90 -11.62
CA MET A 11 -24.75 6.33 -10.22
C MET A 11 -26.05 6.27 -9.38
N ILE A 12 -27.20 6.54 -9.99
CA ILE A 12 -28.54 6.49 -9.36
C ILE A 12 -28.92 5.05 -8.96
N THR A 13 -28.57 4.05 -9.76
CA THR A 13 -28.84 2.64 -9.45
C THR A 13 -28.01 2.16 -8.27
N ARG A 14 -26.73 2.56 -8.20
CA ARG A 14 -25.84 2.27 -7.07
C ARG A 14 -26.28 2.95 -5.78
N LEU A 15 -26.80 4.18 -5.85
CA LEU A 15 -27.39 4.88 -4.71
C LEU A 15 -28.67 4.18 -4.21
N ARG A 16 -29.55 3.73 -5.11
CA ARG A 16 -30.78 2.99 -4.74
C ARG A 16 -30.50 1.66 -4.06
N GLN A 17 -29.49 0.91 -4.49
CA GLN A 17 -29.12 -0.36 -3.86
C GLN A 17 -28.51 -0.18 -2.47
N ARG A 18 -27.92 0.98 -2.16
CA ARG A 18 -27.22 1.30 -0.92
C ARG A 18 -28.07 2.09 0.09
N LEU A 19 -29.17 2.67 -0.35
CA LEU A 19 -30.12 3.37 0.50
C LEU A 19 -30.61 2.54 1.69
N PRO A 20 -30.92 1.22 1.54
CA PRO A 20 -31.34 0.39 2.67
C PRO A 20 -30.24 0.17 3.73
N ALA A 21 -28.95 0.14 3.34
CA ALA A 21 -27.85 0.02 4.28
C ALA A 21 -27.62 1.34 5.02
N LEU A 22 -27.73 2.47 4.33
CA LEU A 22 -27.67 3.80 4.93
C LEU A 22 -28.80 4.02 5.93
N LEU A 23 -30.02 3.65 5.59
CA LEU A 23 -31.20 3.74 6.46
C LEU A 23 -31.06 2.83 7.68
N ARG A 24 -30.50 1.62 7.54
CA ARG A 24 -30.17 0.74 8.68
C ARG A 24 -29.12 1.34 9.59
N ALA A 25 -28.07 1.96 9.04
CA ALA A 25 -27.05 2.66 9.81
C ALA A 25 -27.67 3.83 10.59
N VAL A 26 -28.53 4.63 9.96
CA VAL A 26 -29.26 5.72 10.61
C VAL A 26 -30.24 5.18 11.67
N ALA A 27 -30.98 4.13 11.40
CA ALA A 27 -31.92 3.51 12.35
C ALA A 27 -31.21 2.84 13.55
N ALA A 28 -29.95 2.45 13.40
CA ALA A 28 -29.13 1.92 14.49
C ALA A 28 -28.51 3.02 15.39
N LEU A 29 -28.55 4.29 14.97
CA LEU A 29 -27.96 5.43 15.72
C LEU A 29 -28.45 5.56 17.19
N PRO A 30 -29.75 5.42 17.53
CA PRO A 30 -30.19 5.60 18.92
C PRO A 30 -29.69 4.54 19.90
N ARG A 31 -29.43 3.34 19.43
CA ARG A 31 -29.05 2.19 20.30
C ARG A 31 -27.59 2.20 20.73
N THR A 32 -26.72 2.91 20.04
CA THR A 32 -25.26 2.85 20.23
C THR A 32 -24.65 4.06 20.92
N VAL A 33 -25.38 5.18 21.02
CA VAL A 33 -24.95 6.37 21.77
C VAL A 33 -24.74 6.09 23.26
N ILE A 34 -25.34 5.03 23.80
CA ILE A 34 -25.37 4.68 25.24
C ILE A 34 -24.53 3.43 25.54
N ALA A 35 -23.98 2.72 24.56
CA ALA A 35 -23.20 1.54 24.81
C ALA A 35 -21.87 1.91 25.53
N PRO A 36 -21.55 1.28 26.69
CA PRO A 36 -20.29 1.52 27.37
C PRO A 36 -19.12 1.10 26.48
N ARG A 37 -18.05 1.93 26.48
CA ARG A 37 -16.80 1.56 25.81
C ARG A 37 -16.28 0.26 26.40
N ARG A 38 -15.88 -0.66 25.54
CA ARG A 38 -15.38 -1.98 25.95
C ARG A 38 -13.92 -1.91 26.37
N SER A 39 -13.53 -2.85 27.20
CA SER A 39 -12.13 -3.11 27.52
C SER A 39 -11.87 -4.60 27.28
N PRO A 40 -10.99 -4.96 26.35
CA PRO A 40 -10.23 -4.11 25.42
C PRO A 40 -11.10 -3.50 24.29
N PRO A 41 -10.68 -2.36 23.71
CA PRO A 41 -11.41 -1.70 22.63
C PRO A 41 -11.40 -2.54 21.35
N ARG A 42 -12.48 -2.40 20.57
CA ARG A 42 -12.62 -3.02 19.23
C ARG A 42 -12.26 -2.04 18.14
N LEU A 43 -11.29 -2.44 17.30
CA LEU A 43 -10.77 -1.67 16.19
C LEU A 43 -11.34 -2.19 14.87
N ARG A 44 -11.74 -1.29 13.99
CA ARG A 44 -12.11 -1.64 12.61
C ARG A 44 -11.25 -0.89 11.62
N PHE A 45 -10.56 -1.64 10.77
CA PHE A 45 -9.86 -1.13 9.60
C PHE A 45 -10.79 -1.17 8.39
N VAL A 46 -10.93 -0.04 7.70
CA VAL A 46 -11.67 0.04 6.44
C VAL A 46 -10.71 0.33 5.30
N TYR A 47 -10.76 -0.47 4.25
CA TYR A 47 -9.88 -0.39 3.10
C TYR A 47 -10.68 -0.50 1.79
N LEU A 48 -10.11 0.02 0.68
CA LEU A 48 -10.76 0.01 -0.64
C LEU A 48 -10.41 -1.24 -1.45
N HIS A 49 -9.12 -1.52 -1.60
CA HIS A 49 -8.61 -2.63 -2.41
C HIS A 49 -7.62 -3.46 -1.60
N PHE A 50 -7.63 -4.76 -1.86
CA PHE A 50 -6.58 -5.64 -1.36
C PHE A 50 -5.33 -5.50 -2.23
N GLY A 51 -4.16 -5.47 -1.60
CA GLY A 51 -2.87 -5.36 -2.28
C GLY A 51 -1.70 -5.40 -1.29
N ALA A 52 -0.48 -5.30 -1.78
CA ALA A 52 0.71 -5.37 -0.94
C ALA A 52 0.68 -4.34 0.21
N ALA A 53 0.39 -3.08 -0.09
CA ALA A 53 0.31 -2.03 0.91
C ALA A 53 -0.81 -2.28 1.95
N THR A 54 -1.98 -2.77 1.52
CA THR A 54 -3.09 -3.14 2.41
C THR A 54 -2.68 -4.28 3.35
N ARG A 55 -1.87 -5.24 2.88
CA ARG A 55 -1.33 -6.31 3.74
C ARG A 55 -0.55 -5.73 4.91
N TYR A 56 0.38 -4.79 4.68
CA TYR A 56 1.20 -4.16 5.72
C TYR A 56 0.39 -3.24 6.64
N ARG A 57 -0.55 -2.46 6.08
CA ARG A 57 -1.27 -1.42 6.84
C ARG A 57 -2.56 -1.89 7.48
N VAL A 58 -3.12 -3.01 7.01
CA VAL A 58 -4.36 -3.54 7.57
C VAL A 58 -4.08 -4.88 8.26
N TRP A 59 -3.65 -5.92 7.53
CA TRP A 59 -3.55 -7.26 8.10
C TRP A 59 -2.42 -7.40 9.11
N HIS A 60 -1.25 -6.86 8.84
CA HIS A 60 -0.15 -6.92 9.80
C HIS A 60 -0.43 -6.04 11.03
N GLN A 61 -1.11 -4.90 10.86
CA GLN A 61 -1.51 -4.07 12.00
C GLN A 61 -2.60 -4.74 12.85
N ILE A 62 -3.52 -5.49 12.23
CA ILE A 62 -4.48 -6.32 12.96
C ILE A 62 -3.77 -7.40 13.77
N GLU A 63 -2.78 -8.08 13.18
CA GLU A 63 -1.96 -9.07 13.91
C GLU A 63 -1.25 -8.42 15.10
N GLN A 64 -0.64 -7.24 14.93
CA GLN A 64 -0.01 -6.49 16.02
C GLN A 64 -1.01 -6.10 17.11
N ALA A 65 -2.20 -5.63 16.73
CA ALA A 65 -3.27 -5.32 17.67
C ALA A 65 -3.70 -6.55 18.47
N GLN A 66 -3.84 -7.71 17.82
CA GLN A 66 -4.19 -8.98 18.47
C GLN A 66 -3.09 -9.46 19.42
N ILE A 67 -1.81 -9.32 19.05
CA ILE A 67 -0.66 -9.61 19.91
C ILE A 67 -0.69 -8.70 21.16
N ALA A 68 -1.13 -7.46 21.01
CA ALA A 68 -1.33 -6.53 22.13
C ALA A 68 -2.63 -6.77 22.93
N GLY A 69 -3.38 -7.84 22.66
CA GLY A 69 -4.62 -8.17 23.37
C GLY A 69 -5.84 -7.36 22.93
N LEU A 70 -5.76 -6.64 21.80
CA LEU A 70 -6.86 -5.87 21.26
C LEU A 70 -7.69 -6.72 20.28
N THR A 71 -8.98 -6.41 20.15
CA THR A 71 -9.83 -6.99 19.11
C THR A 71 -9.80 -6.08 17.88
N ALA A 72 -9.41 -6.63 16.72
CA ALA A 72 -9.34 -5.87 15.48
C ALA A 72 -9.89 -6.69 14.30
N GLU A 73 -10.57 -6.01 13.40
CA GLU A 73 -11.12 -6.60 12.17
C GLU A 73 -10.89 -5.68 10.96
N ALA A 74 -10.97 -6.27 9.76
CA ALA A 74 -10.95 -5.55 8.50
C ALA A 74 -12.29 -5.65 7.78
N VAL A 75 -12.73 -4.53 7.16
CA VAL A 75 -13.93 -4.46 6.34
C VAL A 75 -13.60 -3.72 5.05
N ALA A 76 -13.90 -4.34 3.92
CA ALA A 76 -13.75 -3.68 2.64
C ALA A 76 -14.84 -2.60 2.46
N LEU A 77 -14.48 -1.47 1.83
CA LEU A 77 -15.40 -0.34 1.63
C LEU A 77 -16.67 -0.71 0.84
N HIS A 78 -16.61 -1.75 0.03
CA HIS A 78 -17.75 -2.25 -0.76
C HIS A 78 -18.65 -3.23 0.01
N ASP A 79 -18.25 -3.72 1.19
CA ASP A 79 -19.07 -4.57 2.06
C ASP A 79 -20.06 -3.71 2.85
N ALA A 80 -21.13 -3.28 2.17
CA ALA A 80 -22.13 -2.37 2.75
C ALA A 80 -22.85 -2.96 3.97
N ALA A 81 -22.94 -4.29 4.08
CA ALA A 81 -23.61 -4.96 5.20
C ALA A 81 -22.86 -4.76 6.51
N ARG A 82 -21.52 -4.84 6.46
CA ARG A 82 -20.67 -4.68 7.62
C ARG A 82 -20.17 -3.26 7.83
N LEU A 83 -20.02 -2.49 6.75
CA LEU A 83 -19.39 -1.16 6.75
C LEU A 83 -20.07 -0.20 7.75
N TYR A 84 -21.39 -0.15 7.77
CA TYR A 84 -22.18 0.79 8.57
C TYR A 84 -22.68 0.24 9.93
N ASP A 85 -22.45 -1.04 10.20
CA ASP A 85 -22.70 -1.59 11.53
C ASP A 85 -21.54 -1.25 12.48
N LEU A 86 -21.62 -0.09 13.10
CA LEU A 86 -20.64 0.40 14.06
C LEU A 86 -21.02 0.07 15.53
N SER A 87 -21.99 -0.79 15.76
CA SER A 87 -22.55 -1.05 17.11
C SER A 87 -21.53 -1.59 18.12
N GLN A 88 -20.46 -2.20 17.61
CA GLN A 88 -19.46 -2.88 18.42
C GLN A 88 -18.06 -2.29 18.23
N ILE A 89 -17.93 -1.08 17.65
CA ILE A 89 -16.65 -0.50 17.26
C ILE A 89 -16.34 0.69 18.16
N ASP A 90 -15.13 0.69 18.72
CA ASP A 90 -14.62 1.75 19.59
C ASP A 90 -13.62 2.67 18.88
N LEU A 91 -12.98 2.20 17.78
CA LEU A 91 -12.05 2.98 16.96
C LEU A 91 -12.17 2.59 15.49
N LEU A 92 -12.32 3.58 14.61
CA LEU A 92 -12.44 3.37 13.17
C LEU A 92 -11.19 3.88 12.45
N ILE A 93 -10.47 2.97 11.77
CA ILE A 93 -9.25 3.26 11.04
C ILE A 93 -9.55 3.20 9.54
N LEU A 94 -9.33 4.34 8.85
CA LEU A 94 -9.62 4.51 7.43
C LEU A 94 -8.30 4.49 6.66
N TYR A 95 -8.00 3.34 6.02
CA TYR A 95 -6.74 3.16 5.29
C TYR A 95 -6.86 3.68 3.86
N ARG A 96 -6.09 4.73 3.53
CA ARG A 96 -5.98 5.35 2.19
C ARG A 96 -7.33 5.64 1.52
N LEU A 97 -8.36 6.00 2.27
CA LEU A 97 -9.68 6.25 1.69
C LEU A 97 -9.84 7.72 1.27
N PRO A 98 -10.43 8.00 0.12
CA PRO A 98 -10.88 9.35 -0.23
C PRO A 98 -12.23 9.67 0.43
N LEU A 99 -12.52 10.95 0.66
CA LEU A 99 -13.86 11.41 1.00
C LEU A 99 -14.77 11.27 -0.23
N ALA A 100 -15.65 10.28 -0.20
CA ALA A 100 -16.47 9.84 -1.32
C ALA A 100 -17.90 9.51 -0.84
N PRO A 101 -18.87 9.26 -1.74
CA PRO A 101 -20.25 8.91 -1.38
C PRO A 101 -20.40 7.73 -0.41
N LEU A 102 -19.41 6.83 -0.34
CA LEU A 102 -19.42 5.71 0.61
C LEU A 102 -18.75 6.03 1.94
N THR A 103 -17.72 6.87 1.93
CA THR A 103 -16.97 7.20 3.14
C THR A 103 -17.62 8.33 3.93
N LEU A 104 -18.32 9.27 3.27
CA LEU A 104 -18.99 10.38 3.97
C LEU A 104 -20.05 9.90 4.97
N PRO A 105 -21.00 9.01 4.63
CA PRO A 105 -21.97 8.50 5.61
C PRO A 105 -21.30 7.74 6.76
N LEU A 106 -20.20 7.03 6.49
CA LEU A 106 -19.43 6.34 7.51
C LEU A 106 -18.81 7.32 8.51
N VAL A 107 -18.23 8.42 8.01
CA VAL A 107 -17.69 9.49 8.86
C VAL A 107 -18.79 10.11 9.71
N VAL A 108 -19.95 10.43 9.11
CA VAL A 108 -21.10 11.00 9.84
C VAL A 108 -21.59 10.03 10.92
N ALA A 109 -21.75 8.74 10.58
CA ALA A 109 -22.18 7.73 11.55
C ALA A 109 -21.20 7.56 12.72
N ALA A 110 -19.89 7.57 12.45
CA ALA A 110 -18.87 7.55 13.48
C ALA A 110 -18.93 8.78 14.39
N ARG A 111 -19.08 9.98 13.81
CA ARG A 111 -19.21 11.24 14.57
C ARG A 111 -20.41 11.24 15.50
N LEU A 112 -21.59 10.86 14.98
CA LEU A 112 -22.82 10.77 15.79
C LEU A 112 -22.70 9.79 16.94
N ARG A 113 -21.91 8.72 16.77
CA ARG A 113 -21.63 7.70 17.79
C ARG A 113 -20.42 8.03 18.68
N ARG A 114 -19.76 9.15 18.43
CA ARG A 114 -18.53 9.54 19.12
C ARG A 114 -17.42 8.50 19.02
N ILE A 115 -17.35 7.78 17.89
CA ILE A 115 -16.27 6.84 17.57
C ILE A 115 -15.12 7.65 16.98
N PRO A 116 -13.91 7.63 17.56
CA PRO A 116 -12.76 8.31 17.01
C PRO A 116 -12.41 7.78 15.62
N LEU A 117 -12.06 8.71 14.73
CA LEU A 117 -11.66 8.45 13.36
C LEU A 117 -10.15 8.57 13.24
N VAL A 118 -9.50 7.51 12.82
CA VAL A 118 -8.09 7.48 12.49
C VAL A 118 -7.96 7.38 10.96
N PHE A 119 -7.12 8.22 10.35
CA PHE A 119 -6.69 8.04 8.98
C PHE A 119 -5.30 7.41 8.96
N ASP A 120 -5.14 6.34 8.18
CA ASP A 120 -3.89 5.59 8.08
C ASP A 120 -3.37 5.59 6.63
N THR A 121 -2.06 5.82 6.45
CA THR A 121 -1.39 5.67 5.15
C THR A 121 0.10 5.42 5.30
N ASP A 122 0.66 4.69 4.33
CA ASP A 122 2.09 4.45 4.15
C ASP A 122 2.65 5.13 2.88
N ASP A 123 1.85 6.03 2.27
CA ASP A 123 2.24 6.72 1.04
C ASP A 123 1.69 8.15 1.02
N LEU A 124 2.30 9.02 0.22
CA LEU A 124 1.92 10.43 0.05
C LEU A 124 0.72 10.53 -0.93
N VAL A 125 -0.48 10.13 -0.47
CA VAL A 125 -1.68 9.99 -1.30
C VAL A 125 -2.62 11.20 -1.28
N TRP A 126 -2.22 12.31 -0.67
CA TRP A 126 -3.05 13.51 -0.53
C TRP A 126 -2.46 14.75 -1.19
N ASP A 127 -1.25 14.64 -1.76
CA ASP A 127 -0.52 15.75 -2.38
C ASP A 127 -0.76 15.74 -3.89
N GLU A 128 -1.29 16.85 -4.44
CA GLU A 128 -1.54 16.97 -5.88
C GLU A 128 -0.25 17.02 -6.72
N ARG A 129 0.90 17.28 -6.10
CA ARG A 129 2.23 17.14 -6.72
C ARG A 129 2.59 15.68 -7.02
N GLU A 130 1.72 14.73 -6.65
CA GLU A 130 1.79 13.34 -7.11
C GLU A 130 1.99 13.25 -8.63
N ARG A 131 1.39 14.17 -9.41
CA ARG A 131 1.59 14.26 -10.86
C ARG A 131 3.06 14.33 -11.24
N GLU A 132 3.81 15.20 -10.56
CA GLU A 132 5.26 15.40 -10.79
C GLU A 132 6.06 14.24 -10.18
N TYR A 133 5.81 13.89 -8.93
CA TYR A 133 6.60 12.91 -8.18
C TYR A 133 6.50 11.49 -8.71
N ASN A 134 5.36 11.13 -9.31
CA ASN A 134 5.12 9.81 -9.91
C ASN A 134 5.18 9.84 -11.44
N PHE A 135 5.65 10.95 -12.04
CA PHE A 135 5.80 11.08 -13.49
C PHE A 135 4.52 10.70 -14.26
N LEU A 136 3.34 11.10 -13.75
CA LEU A 136 2.06 10.63 -14.25
C LEU A 136 1.84 10.92 -15.72
N ASP A 137 2.39 12.03 -16.23
CA ASP A 137 2.28 12.42 -17.64
C ASP A 137 2.99 11.44 -18.61
N ARG A 138 3.90 10.60 -18.10
CA ARG A 138 4.60 9.59 -18.89
C ARG A 138 3.83 8.28 -19.01
N HIS A 139 2.95 8.01 -18.05
CA HIS A 139 2.32 6.71 -17.87
C HIS A 139 0.80 6.72 -18.00
N HIS A 140 0.16 7.90 -17.98
CA HIS A 140 -1.29 8.02 -17.93
C HIS A 140 -1.83 9.09 -18.90
N ASP A 141 -3.04 8.87 -19.38
CA ASP A 141 -3.79 9.86 -20.14
C ASP A 141 -4.32 10.99 -19.23
N PRO A 142 -4.65 12.17 -19.80
CA PRO A 142 -5.09 13.33 -19.02
C PRO A 142 -6.34 13.08 -18.16
N ALA A 143 -7.27 12.21 -18.58
CA ALA A 143 -8.49 11.91 -17.82
C ALA A 143 -8.17 11.07 -16.59
N THR A 144 -7.26 10.10 -16.70
CA THR A 144 -6.74 9.31 -15.60
C THR A 144 -6.00 10.20 -14.60
N ILE A 145 -5.10 11.08 -15.06
CA ILE A 145 -4.39 12.04 -14.20
C ILE A 145 -5.39 12.92 -13.44
N ALA A 146 -6.38 13.48 -14.12
CA ALA A 146 -7.40 14.30 -13.47
C ALA A 146 -8.20 13.51 -12.43
N SER A 147 -8.40 12.21 -12.64
CA SER A 147 -9.06 11.33 -11.66
C SER A 147 -8.20 11.10 -10.42
N LEU A 148 -6.90 10.81 -10.59
CA LEU A 148 -5.94 10.65 -9.50
C LEU A 148 -5.84 11.92 -8.64
N LEU A 149 -5.69 13.09 -9.25
CA LEU A 149 -5.63 14.35 -8.54
C LEU A 149 -6.95 14.69 -7.80
N ARG A 150 -8.11 14.32 -8.36
CA ARG A 150 -9.40 14.42 -7.62
C ARG A 150 -9.41 13.50 -6.41
N ALA A 151 -8.87 12.28 -6.53
CA ALA A 151 -8.76 11.34 -5.42
C ALA A 151 -7.81 11.88 -4.33
N ALA A 152 -6.67 12.45 -4.70
CA ALA A 152 -5.74 13.07 -3.75
C ALA A 152 -6.41 14.20 -2.95
N ARG A 153 -7.12 15.12 -3.62
CA ARG A 153 -7.91 16.17 -2.95
C ARG A 153 -8.98 15.62 -2.02
N ALA A 154 -9.67 14.56 -2.45
CA ALA A 154 -10.69 13.92 -1.63
C ALA A 154 -10.09 13.22 -0.41
N THR A 155 -8.93 12.59 -0.56
CA THR A 155 -8.16 12.00 0.54
C THR A 155 -7.73 13.07 1.55
N ARG A 156 -7.17 14.18 1.08
CA ARG A 156 -6.80 15.32 1.93
C ARG A 156 -7.99 15.84 2.76
N ARG A 157 -9.18 15.93 2.13
CA ARG A 157 -10.41 16.33 2.85
C ARG A 157 -10.78 15.34 3.95
N LEU A 158 -10.64 14.03 3.70
CA LEU A 158 -10.91 13.02 4.72
C LEU A 158 -9.90 13.09 5.87
N MET A 159 -8.61 13.34 5.58
CA MET A 159 -7.59 13.53 6.60
C MET A 159 -7.93 14.72 7.53
N HIS A 160 -8.45 15.82 6.98
CA HIS A 160 -8.94 16.95 7.80
C HIS A 160 -10.13 16.59 8.68
N LEU A 161 -10.93 15.59 8.33
CA LEU A 161 -12.04 15.09 9.14
C LEU A 161 -11.60 14.03 10.16
N ALA A 162 -10.42 13.44 10.04
CA ALA A 162 -9.90 12.50 11.02
C ALA A 162 -9.54 13.20 12.35
N ASP A 163 -9.59 12.46 13.43
CA ASP A 163 -9.16 12.93 14.77
C ASP A 163 -7.65 12.75 14.93
N VAL A 164 -7.11 11.70 14.31
CA VAL A 164 -5.71 11.29 14.40
C VAL A 164 -5.24 10.78 13.05
N LEU A 165 -3.97 11.00 12.73
CA LEU A 165 -3.29 10.43 11.58
C LEU A 165 -2.26 9.40 12.04
N ILE A 166 -2.19 8.25 11.36
CA ILE A 166 -1.13 7.26 11.54
C ILE A 166 -0.39 7.11 10.22
N LEU A 167 0.92 7.33 10.23
CA LEU A 167 1.79 7.31 9.06
C LEU A 167 2.92 6.30 9.25
N SER A 168 3.40 5.73 8.14
CA SER A 168 4.41 4.67 8.20
C SER A 168 5.84 5.16 8.46
N THR A 169 6.13 6.45 8.22
CA THR A 169 7.48 7.00 8.36
C THR A 169 7.47 8.37 9.04
N PRO A 170 8.57 8.75 9.74
CA PRO A 170 8.70 10.10 10.31
C PRO A 170 8.63 11.21 9.26
N TYR A 171 9.18 10.97 8.05
CA TYR A 171 9.14 11.94 6.97
C TYR A 171 7.70 12.20 6.52
N LEU A 172 6.93 11.14 6.30
CA LEU A 172 5.51 11.24 5.93
C LEU A 172 4.70 11.93 7.02
N ALA A 173 4.97 11.62 8.29
CA ALA A 173 4.33 12.25 9.43
C ALA A 173 4.63 13.76 9.52
N ALA A 174 5.86 14.16 9.24
CA ALA A 174 6.24 15.58 9.22
C ALA A 174 5.48 16.35 8.11
N LEU A 175 5.38 15.77 6.89
CA LEU A 175 4.61 16.34 5.79
C LEU A 175 3.11 16.48 6.17
N ALA A 176 2.52 15.43 6.72
CA ALA A 176 1.11 15.45 7.13
C ALA A 176 0.85 16.47 8.26
N SER A 177 1.72 16.54 9.26
CA SER A 177 1.59 17.49 10.37
C SER A 177 1.66 18.94 9.90
N ALA A 178 2.53 19.24 8.93
CA ALA A 178 2.66 20.57 8.36
C ALA A 178 1.40 21.00 7.55
N ASP A 179 0.81 20.06 6.82
CA ASP A 179 -0.30 20.31 5.90
C ASP A 179 -1.68 20.18 6.56
N ILE A 180 -1.90 19.13 7.35
CA ILE A 180 -3.24 18.74 7.85
C ILE A 180 -3.51 19.25 9.27
N ARG A 181 -2.48 19.50 10.08
CA ARG A 181 -2.57 20.01 11.47
C ARG A 181 -3.46 19.14 12.37
N ARG A 182 -3.28 17.82 12.31
CA ARG A 182 -3.93 16.85 13.21
C ARG A 182 -2.88 16.12 14.04
N PRO A 183 -3.22 15.64 15.24
CA PRO A 183 -2.36 14.75 15.99
C PRO A 183 -1.89 13.61 15.09
N THR A 184 -0.58 13.39 15.01
CA THR A 184 0.05 12.49 14.06
C THR A 184 0.99 11.55 14.79
N PHE A 185 0.86 10.24 14.51
CA PHE A 185 1.71 9.19 15.06
C PHE A 185 2.40 8.42 13.95
N VAL A 186 3.59 7.90 14.25
CA VAL A 186 4.31 7.02 13.36
C VAL A 186 4.09 5.57 13.81
N SER A 187 3.56 4.75 12.90
CA SER A 187 3.48 3.30 13.04
C SER A 187 4.13 2.67 11.81
N PRO A 188 5.39 2.20 11.92
CA PRO A 188 6.11 1.61 10.80
C PRO A 188 5.41 0.37 10.23
N ASN A 189 5.69 0.05 8.97
CA ASN A 189 5.34 -1.25 8.42
C ASN A 189 6.17 -2.33 9.13
N VAL A 190 5.55 -3.46 9.41
CA VAL A 190 6.15 -4.61 10.07
C VAL A 190 5.85 -5.88 9.28
N LEU A 191 6.67 -6.91 9.43
CA LEU A 191 6.39 -8.23 8.88
C LEU A 191 5.38 -8.98 9.77
N SER A 192 4.52 -9.80 9.17
CA SER A 192 3.71 -10.76 9.89
C SER A 192 4.55 -11.95 10.37
N ARG A 193 4.04 -12.71 11.34
CA ARG A 193 4.66 -13.95 11.79
C ARG A 193 4.82 -14.96 10.65
N GLU A 194 3.82 -15.05 9.76
CA GLU A 194 3.88 -15.90 8.56
C GLU A 194 5.05 -15.48 7.66
N GLN A 195 5.18 -14.18 7.38
CA GLN A 195 6.24 -13.66 6.52
C GLN A 195 7.64 -13.90 7.11
N VAL A 196 7.80 -13.68 8.41
CA VAL A 196 9.06 -13.99 9.11
C VAL A 196 9.39 -15.49 9.03
N ALA A 197 8.40 -16.36 9.24
CA ALA A 197 8.62 -17.80 9.17
C ALA A 197 9.05 -18.25 7.77
N LEU A 198 8.40 -17.72 6.72
CA LEU A 198 8.75 -17.99 5.32
C LEU A 198 10.18 -17.50 4.98
N SER A 199 10.55 -16.29 5.43
CA SER A 199 11.89 -15.74 5.22
C SER A 199 12.96 -16.56 5.95
N CYS A 200 12.72 -16.96 7.19
CA CYS A 200 13.63 -17.84 7.92
C CYS A 200 13.81 -19.20 7.24
N ALA A 201 12.73 -19.77 6.70
CA ALA A 201 12.80 -21.04 5.97
C ALA A 201 13.62 -20.91 4.68
N ALA A 202 13.36 -19.87 3.89
CA ALA A 202 14.10 -19.58 2.66
C ALA A 202 15.59 -19.33 2.89
N PHE A 203 15.94 -18.59 3.94
CA PHE A 203 17.32 -18.32 4.34
C PHE A 203 18.07 -19.61 4.72
N LYS A 204 17.45 -20.48 5.54
CA LYS A 204 18.03 -21.77 5.91
C LYS A 204 18.24 -22.68 4.70
N GLU A 205 17.30 -22.69 3.76
CA GLU A 205 17.40 -23.45 2.51
C GLU A 205 18.59 -22.96 1.67
N ARG A 206 18.72 -21.63 1.51
CA ARG A 206 19.88 -21.02 0.83
C ARG A 206 21.20 -21.43 1.45
N GLN A 207 21.34 -21.42 2.79
CA GLN A 207 22.58 -21.79 3.48
C GLN A 207 23.00 -23.23 3.19
N ARG A 208 22.04 -24.17 3.01
CA ARG A 208 22.31 -25.57 2.72
C ARG A 208 22.84 -25.79 1.28
N HIS A 209 22.48 -24.89 0.36
CA HIS A 209 22.80 -24.99 -1.06
C HIS A 209 23.87 -23.96 -1.51
N SER A 210 24.62 -23.41 -0.57
CA SER A 210 25.70 -22.45 -0.86
C SER A 210 26.89 -23.15 -1.53
N SER A 211 26.76 -23.38 -2.86
CA SER A 211 27.88 -23.72 -3.73
C SER A 211 28.29 -22.47 -4.52
N SER A 212 29.52 -22.48 -5.05
CA SER A 212 30.01 -21.45 -5.98
C SER A 212 29.01 -21.24 -7.13
N ARG A 213 28.28 -20.16 -7.10
CA ARG A 213 27.31 -19.78 -8.12
C ARG A 213 27.62 -18.40 -8.69
N GLN A 214 27.11 -18.14 -9.87
CA GLN A 214 27.20 -16.82 -10.48
C GLN A 214 26.53 -15.78 -9.59
N PRO A 215 27.15 -14.62 -9.33
CA PRO A 215 26.53 -13.53 -8.55
C PRO A 215 25.27 -13.00 -9.24
N VAL A 216 24.19 -12.85 -8.48
CA VAL A 216 22.91 -12.33 -8.98
C VAL A 216 22.50 -11.10 -8.19
N ILE A 217 22.28 -10.00 -8.89
CA ILE A 217 21.68 -8.80 -8.34
C ILE A 217 20.20 -8.83 -8.69
N GLY A 218 19.33 -8.77 -7.67
CA GLY A 218 17.87 -8.86 -7.83
C GLY A 218 17.16 -7.54 -7.55
N TYR A 219 16.12 -7.26 -8.34
CA TYR A 219 15.18 -6.19 -8.10
C TYR A 219 13.75 -6.74 -8.14
N PHE A 220 12.95 -6.36 -7.14
CA PHE A 220 11.59 -6.86 -6.97
C PHE A 220 10.58 -5.71 -7.06
N CYS A 221 9.67 -5.75 -8.04
CA CYS A 221 8.61 -4.77 -8.25
C CYS A 221 7.24 -5.45 -8.28
N GLY A 222 6.30 -4.96 -7.49
CA GLY A 222 4.93 -5.50 -7.43
C GLY A 222 3.92 -4.79 -8.33
N HIS A 223 4.31 -3.68 -8.96
CA HIS A 223 3.44 -2.87 -9.83
C HIS A 223 4.16 -2.52 -11.12
N ALA A 224 3.50 -2.79 -12.25
CA ALA A 224 4.02 -2.49 -13.58
C ALA A 224 4.42 -1.01 -13.72
N HIS A 225 5.63 -0.77 -14.22
CA HIS A 225 6.16 0.55 -14.62
C HIS A 225 6.20 1.66 -13.54
N VAL A 226 5.73 1.42 -12.32
CA VAL A 226 5.69 2.46 -11.26
C VAL A 226 7.10 2.89 -10.81
N HIS A 227 8.08 2.03 -11.02
CA HIS A 227 9.46 2.21 -10.57
C HIS A 227 10.48 2.29 -11.72
N ASP A 228 10.04 2.48 -12.96
CA ASP A 228 10.95 2.56 -14.11
C ASP A 228 11.96 3.70 -13.95
N GLU A 229 11.50 4.87 -13.50
CA GLU A 229 12.38 6.01 -13.24
C GLU A 229 13.36 5.73 -12.08
N ASP A 230 12.97 4.95 -11.09
CA ASP A 230 13.85 4.59 -9.97
C ASP A 230 15.01 3.71 -10.48
N ILE A 231 14.75 2.73 -11.34
CA ILE A 231 15.78 1.88 -11.97
C ILE A 231 16.64 2.67 -12.95
N ALA A 232 16.07 3.59 -13.73
CA ALA A 232 16.79 4.40 -14.68
C ALA A 232 17.92 5.21 -14.03
N THR A 233 17.76 5.64 -12.76
CA THR A 233 18.80 6.40 -12.04
C THR A 233 20.10 5.63 -11.82
N ILE A 234 20.06 4.31 -11.85
CA ILE A 234 21.22 3.43 -11.61
C ILE A 234 21.62 2.60 -12.82
N GLY A 235 21.03 2.84 -13.99
CA GLY A 235 21.29 2.08 -15.22
C GLY A 235 22.78 2.03 -15.55
N ALA A 236 23.46 3.18 -15.60
CA ALA A 236 24.88 3.26 -15.86
C ALA A 236 25.74 2.53 -14.80
N ALA A 237 25.35 2.57 -13.52
CA ALA A 237 26.04 1.84 -12.46
C ALA A 237 25.88 0.33 -12.62
N LEU A 238 24.67 -0.13 -12.97
CA LEU A 238 24.43 -1.57 -13.23
C LEU A 238 25.21 -2.06 -14.45
N ARG A 239 25.29 -1.24 -15.50
CA ARG A 239 26.15 -1.50 -16.67
C ARG A 239 27.61 -1.68 -16.24
N ALA A 240 28.17 -0.74 -15.50
CA ALA A 240 29.55 -0.80 -15.03
C ALA A 240 29.82 -2.05 -14.19
N VAL A 241 28.88 -2.48 -13.34
CA VAL A 241 29.00 -3.72 -12.57
C VAL A 241 29.05 -4.93 -13.51
N LEU A 242 28.17 -5.02 -14.51
CA LEU A 242 28.17 -6.11 -15.47
C LEU A 242 29.46 -6.14 -16.32
N GLU A 243 30.01 -4.99 -16.67
CA GLU A 243 31.29 -4.91 -17.40
C GLU A 243 32.46 -5.36 -16.52
N ALA A 244 32.48 -4.97 -15.25
CA ALA A 244 33.54 -5.34 -14.31
C ALA A 244 33.46 -6.80 -13.82
N CYS A 245 32.27 -7.39 -13.79
CA CYS A 245 32.01 -8.75 -13.31
C CYS A 245 31.31 -9.58 -14.41
N PRO A 246 32.06 -10.21 -15.33
CA PRO A 246 31.48 -10.92 -16.48
C PRO A 246 30.52 -12.06 -16.12
N GLU A 247 30.69 -12.68 -14.95
CA GLU A 247 29.85 -13.74 -14.42
C GLU A 247 28.56 -13.24 -13.75
N ALA A 248 28.46 -11.93 -13.42
CA ALA A 248 27.31 -11.38 -12.73
C ALA A 248 26.07 -11.34 -13.62
N LYS A 249 24.90 -11.56 -13.02
CA LYS A 249 23.58 -11.43 -13.66
C LYS A 249 22.71 -10.42 -12.95
N LEU A 250 21.81 -9.78 -13.70
CA LEU A 250 20.71 -9.00 -13.17
C LEU A 250 19.42 -9.80 -13.30
N ARG A 251 18.58 -9.74 -12.26
CA ARG A 251 17.27 -10.38 -12.28
C ARG A 251 16.20 -9.42 -11.79
N PHE A 252 15.27 -9.09 -12.68
CA PHE A 252 14.13 -8.24 -12.40
C PHE A 252 12.87 -9.08 -12.23
N TYR A 253 12.15 -8.88 -11.14
CA TYR A 253 10.84 -9.46 -10.90
C TYR A 253 9.77 -8.40 -11.03
N GLY A 254 8.75 -8.65 -11.86
CA GLY A 254 7.71 -7.70 -12.23
C GLY A 254 7.98 -7.01 -13.57
N GLU A 255 7.02 -6.21 -14.00
CA GLU A 255 7.12 -5.47 -15.26
C GLU A 255 7.91 -4.18 -15.04
N VAL A 256 9.14 -4.16 -15.53
CA VAL A 256 10.06 -3.03 -15.44
C VAL A 256 10.60 -2.73 -16.84
N THR A 257 10.56 -1.46 -17.23
CA THR A 257 11.25 -0.99 -18.44
C THR A 257 12.74 -0.89 -18.15
N LEU A 258 13.54 -1.66 -18.87
CA LEU A 258 15.00 -1.60 -18.71
C LEU A 258 15.54 -0.27 -19.22
N PRO A 259 16.45 0.38 -18.50
CA PRO A 259 17.12 1.57 -19.00
C PRO A 259 17.97 1.25 -20.26
N PRO A 260 18.13 2.23 -21.17
CA PRO A 260 18.90 2.02 -22.42
C PRO A 260 20.28 1.42 -22.20
N ASP A 261 20.98 1.80 -21.14
CA ASP A 261 22.31 1.29 -20.76
C ASP A 261 22.36 -0.24 -20.63
N LEU A 262 21.23 -0.90 -20.43
CA LEU A 262 21.11 -2.34 -20.19
C LEU A 262 20.49 -3.11 -21.36
N THR A 263 20.14 -2.44 -22.45
CA THR A 263 19.41 -3.09 -23.58
C THR A 263 20.32 -3.60 -24.69
N GLU A 264 21.60 -3.22 -24.69
CA GLU A 264 22.55 -3.57 -25.75
C GLU A 264 23.26 -4.91 -25.48
N ALA A 265 23.55 -5.65 -26.57
CA ALA A 265 24.36 -6.86 -26.51
C ALA A 265 25.85 -6.51 -26.18
N PRO A 266 26.58 -7.40 -25.49
CA PRO A 266 26.15 -8.69 -24.94
C PRO A 266 25.55 -8.61 -23.53
N LEU A 267 25.37 -7.41 -22.98
CA LEU A 267 24.92 -7.24 -21.59
C LEU A 267 23.50 -7.73 -21.35
N ASN A 268 22.61 -7.52 -22.33
CA ASN A 268 21.22 -7.97 -22.24
C ASN A 268 21.05 -9.49 -22.09
N GLU A 269 22.01 -10.31 -22.54
CA GLU A 269 21.99 -11.77 -22.38
C GLU A 269 22.13 -12.22 -20.92
N ARG A 270 22.63 -11.32 -20.06
CA ARG A 270 22.79 -11.56 -18.62
C ARG A 270 21.69 -10.94 -17.76
N ILE A 271 20.61 -10.46 -18.40
CA ILE A 271 19.48 -9.83 -17.73
C ILE A 271 18.26 -10.74 -17.85
N GLU A 272 17.77 -11.18 -16.71
CA GLU A 272 16.59 -12.02 -16.60
C GLU A 272 15.39 -11.17 -16.15
N GLN A 273 14.32 -11.18 -16.94
CA GLN A 273 13.02 -10.64 -16.51
C GLN A 273 12.10 -11.79 -16.11
N ARG A 274 11.50 -11.69 -14.95
CA ARG A 274 10.60 -12.67 -14.34
C ARG A 274 9.25 -12.02 -14.02
N PRO A 275 8.14 -12.78 -14.05
CA PRO A 275 6.84 -12.26 -13.66
C PRO A 275 6.82 -11.84 -12.19
N VAL A 276 5.79 -11.05 -11.82
CA VAL A 276 5.46 -10.79 -10.41
C VAL A 276 5.22 -12.12 -9.69
N VAL A 277 5.79 -12.26 -8.49
CA VAL A 277 5.64 -13.46 -7.66
C VAL A 277 4.64 -13.22 -6.53
N ASP A 278 3.97 -14.27 -6.09
CA ASP A 278 3.15 -14.19 -4.88
C ASP A 278 4.03 -13.86 -3.67
N TRP A 279 3.49 -13.09 -2.74
CA TRP A 279 4.25 -12.64 -1.58
C TRP A 279 4.71 -13.79 -0.65
N ARG A 280 4.05 -14.95 -0.70
CA ARG A 280 4.47 -16.14 0.05
C ARG A 280 5.69 -16.80 -0.56
N ASP A 281 5.85 -16.69 -1.87
CA ASP A 281 7.02 -17.21 -2.59
C ASP A 281 8.17 -16.20 -2.65
N LEU A 282 7.87 -14.90 -2.43
CA LEU A 282 8.84 -13.81 -2.50
C LEU A 282 10.12 -14.08 -1.67
N PRO A 283 10.06 -14.59 -0.41
CA PRO A 283 11.27 -14.88 0.37
C PRO A 283 12.22 -15.86 -0.30
N ARG A 284 11.72 -16.88 -1.02
CA ARG A 284 12.57 -17.82 -1.77
C ARG A 284 13.28 -17.14 -2.93
N HIS A 285 12.58 -16.25 -3.62
CA HIS A 285 13.16 -15.49 -4.73
C HIS A 285 14.18 -14.45 -4.25
N ILE A 286 13.94 -13.80 -3.13
CA ILE A 286 14.90 -12.91 -2.48
C ILE A 286 16.13 -13.73 -2.02
N ALA A 287 15.94 -14.86 -1.39
CA ALA A 287 17.03 -15.76 -1.01
C ALA A 287 17.82 -16.32 -2.22
N ALA A 288 17.27 -16.29 -3.42
CA ALA A 288 17.94 -16.74 -4.64
C ALA A 288 18.82 -15.68 -5.31
N VAL A 289 18.88 -14.45 -4.79
CA VAL A 289 19.80 -13.40 -5.25
C VAL A 289 20.88 -13.13 -4.21
N ASP A 290 22.01 -12.52 -4.60
CA ASP A 290 23.12 -12.24 -3.71
C ASP A 290 23.07 -10.81 -3.18
N VAL A 291 22.54 -9.89 -4.01
CA VAL A 291 22.32 -8.49 -3.66
C VAL A 291 20.90 -8.12 -4.04
N ASN A 292 20.10 -7.67 -3.08
CA ASN A 292 18.78 -7.12 -3.32
C ASN A 292 18.88 -5.60 -3.39
N ILE A 293 18.49 -5.00 -4.52
CA ILE A 293 18.54 -3.55 -4.71
C ILE A 293 17.16 -2.92 -4.66
N ALA A 294 17.10 -1.67 -4.19
CA ALA A 294 15.87 -0.88 -4.09
C ALA A 294 16.16 0.61 -4.35
N PRO A 295 16.58 0.99 -5.58
CA PRO A 295 16.83 2.37 -5.92
C PRO A 295 15.54 3.19 -5.83
N LEU A 296 15.67 4.47 -5.49
CA LEU A 296 14.57 5.41 -5.44
C LEU A 296 15.05 6.76 -5.94
N VAL A 297 14.28 7.40 -6.81
CA VAL A 297 14.47 8.79 -7.21
C VAL A 297 14.36 9.70 -5.97
N ASP A 298 15.19 10.72 -5.89
CA ASP A 298 15.15 11.67 -4.77
C ASP A 298 14.01 12.69 -4.96
N ASN A 299 12.83 12.36 -4.46
CA ASN A 299 11.67 13.25 -4.38
C ASN A 299 10.81 12.96 -3.14
N PRO A 300 9.89 13.85 -2.76
CA PRO A 300 9.06 13.67 -1.57
C PRO A 300 8.25 12.38 -1.53
N GLN A 301 7.73 11.92 -2.67
CA GLN A 301 7.00 10.65 -2.75
C GLN A 301 7.89 9.45 -2.39
N ARG A 302 9.10 9.41 -2.92
CA ARG A 302 10.06 8.32 -2.65
C ARG A 302 10.67 8.40 -1.26
N ARG A 303 10.97 9.60 -0.75
CA ARG A 303 11.40 9.81 0.64
C ARG A 303 10.33 9.39 1.65
N SER A 304 9.06 9.38 1.26
CA SER A 304 7.94 8.94 2.09
C SER A 304 7.86 7.41 2.23
N LYS A 305 8.52 6.64 1.36
CA LYS A 305 8.45 5.18 1.35
C LYS A 305 9.01 4.56 2.63
N SER A 306 8.34 3.53 3.10
CA SER A 306 8.84 2.71 4.22
C SER A 306 9.91 1.71 3.75
N ALA A 307 10.69 1.21 4.70
CA ALA A 307 11.78 0.27 4.44
C ALA A 307 11.31 -1.19 4.18
N VAL A 308 10.12 -1.40 3.59
CA VAL A 308 9.54 -2.75 3.40
C VAL A 308 10.50 -3.65 2.61
N LYS A 309 11.08 -3.17 1.51
CA LYS A 309 12.03 -3.99 0.72
C LYS A 309 13.27 -4.41 1.50
N TYR A 310 13.72 -3.60 2.45
CA TYR A 310 14.80 -3.97 3.36
C TYR A 310 14.34 -5.00 4.40
N LEU A 311 13.12 -4.85 4.92
CA LEU A 311 12.56 -5.81 5.89
C LEU A 311 12.29 -7.20 5.27
N GLU A 312 11.96 -7.24 3.97
CA GLU A 312 11.71 -8.47 3.21
C GLU A 312 13.00 -9.20 2.82
N ALA A 313 14.13 -8.47 2.71
CA ALA A 313 15.45 -9.00 2.34
C ALA A 313 16.18 -9.64 3.52
#